data_a0db5881324837d8b23bdd8fe4baf785
#
_entry.id   a0db5881324837d8b23bdd8fe4baf785
#
_cell.length_a   1.000
_cell.length_b   1.000
_cell.length_c   1.000
_cell.angle_alpha   90.00
_cell.angle_beta   90.00
_cell.angle_gamma   90.00
#
_symmetry.space_group_name_H-M   'P 1'
#
loop_
_entity.id
_entity.type
_entity.pdbx_description
1 polymer ?
#
loop_
_entity_poly.entity_id
_entity_poly.type
_entity_poly.pdbx_seq_one_letter_code
_entity_poly.pdbx_strand_id
1 'polypeptide(L)'
;MHGCQAMIRTVAITAAFALATFALLFGAAGSAVADIPVGSGPTNYTEQAQPPPGTCHYRTAATGETLPDPTCTPGAINPKVTEATLADTICRTGYTKSIRPPRDITAAEKRANAASYGYTGPFTDSEYDHLIPLELGGDPNDARNLWVEPGASPNPKDGIEHKLHQRVCAGTVSLAAAQQAIASDWTTALNVA
;
A
#
# COMPACT_ATOMS: atom_id res chain seq x y z
N MET A 1 67.70 -68.84 -35.19
CA MET A 1 66.37 -68.76 -35.75
C MET A 1 65.63 -67.79 -34.87
N HIS A 2 65.26 -66.67 -35.46
CA HIS A 2 65.00 -65.44 -34.75
C HIS A 2 63.53 -65.34 -34.36
N GLY A 3 63.17 -65.21 -33.06
CA GLY A 3 61.84 -64.94 -32.56
C GLY A 3 61.62 -63.45 -32.46
N CYS A 4 60.58 -62.98 -33.11
CA CYS A 4 60.14 -61.60 -33.11
C CYS A 4 59.15 -61.40 -31.96
N GLN A 5 59.50 -60.57 -30.93
CA GLN A 5 58.61 -60.22 -29.84
C GLN A 5 57.85 -58.92 -30.25
N ALA A 6 56.54 -59.02 -30.30
CA ALA A 6 55.66 -57.89 -30.50
C ALA A 6 55.36 -57.20 -29.18
N MET A 7 55.74 -55.92 -29.03
CA MET A 7 55.38 -55.08 -27.91
C MET A 7 53.95 -54.57 -28.08
N ILE A 8 53.05 -54.93 -27.19
CA ILE A 8 51.71 -54.35 -27.08
C ILE A 8 51.82 -53.09 -26.20
N ARG A 9 51.60 -51.94 -26.79
CA ARG A 9 51.47 -50.68 -26.05
C ARG A 9 50.01 -50.48 -25.64
N THR A 10 49.78 -50.56 -24.32
CA THR A 10 48.49 -50.24 -23.70
C THR A 10 48.32 -48.73 -23.63
N VAL A 11 47.33 -48.19 -24.31
CA VAL A 11 46.94 -46.74 -24.24
C VAL A 11 45.88 -46.62 -23.15
N ALA A 12 46.26 -45.99 -22.02
CA ALA A 12 45.30 -45.62 -20.99
C ALA A 12 44.54 -44.38 -21.38
N ILE A 13 43.24 -44.48 -21.62
CA ILE A 13 42.33 -43.35 -21.86
C ILE A 13 41.81 -42.90 -20.49
N THR A 14 42.31 -41.77 -19.99
CA THR A 14 41.74 -41.10 -18.81
C THR A 14 40.58 -40.26 -19.22
N ALA A 15 39.34 -40.70 -18.92
CA ALA A 15 38.13 -39.92 -19.06
C ALA A 15 38.01 -38.93 -17.89
N ALA A 16 38.21 -37.66 -18.15
CA ALA A 16 37.96 -36.60 -17.19
C ALA A 16 36.45 -36.29 -17.19
N PHE A 17 35.75 -36.67 -16.11
CA PHE A 17 34.38 -36.25 -15.84
C PHE A 17 34.41 -34.80 -15.29
N ALA A 18 34.02 -33.83 -16.12
CA ALA A 18 33.73 -32.47 -15.65
C ALA A 18 32.33 -32.44 -15.00
N LEU A 19 32.28 -32.35 -13.68
CA LEU A 19 31.07 -32.03 -12.96
C LEU A 19 30.71 -30.55 -13.16
N ALA A 20 29.76 -30.26 -14.04
CA ALA A 20 29.17 -28.93 -14.15
C ALA A 20 28.19 -28.74 -12.99
N THR A 21 28.60 -28.00 -11.95
CA THR A 21 27.72 -27.55 -10.88
C THR A 21 26.84 -26.42 -11.42
N PHE A 22 25.58 -26.72 -11.72
CA PHE A 22 24.55 -25.75 -12.06
C PHE A 22 24.10 -25.07 -10.76
N ALA A 23 24.65 -23.89 -10.45
CA ALA A 23 24.16 -23.06 -9.36
C ALA A 23 22.82 -22.45 -9.78
N LEU A 24 21.72 -22.99 -9.25
CA LEU A 24 20.40 -22.40 -9.33
C LEU A 24 20.41 -21.11 -8.49
N LEU A 25 20.58 -19.98 -9.15
CA LEU A 25 20.31 -18.67 -8.55
C LEU A 25 18.79 -18.52 -8.37
N PHE A 26 18.30 -18.89 -7.20
CA PHE A 26 16.96 -18.47 -6.75
C PHE A 26 17.03 -16.96 -6.51
N GLY A 27 16.73 -16.19 -7.54
CA GLY A 27 16.40 -14.77 -7.38
C GLY A 27 15.14 -14.68 -6.53
N ALA A 28 15.27 -14.22 -5.29
CA ALA A 28 14.12 -13.77 -4.53
C ALA A 28 13.48 -12.63 -5.32
N ALA A 29 12.36 -12.89 -5.98
CA ALA A 29 11.52 -11.85 -6.53
C ALA A 29 10.95 -11.07 -5.34
N GLY A 30 11.68 -10.05 -4.89
CA GLY A 30 11.13 -9.05 -4.00
C GLY A 30 9.93 -8.43 -4.70
N SER A 31 8.73 -8.60 -4.15
CA SER A 31 7.57 -7.86 -4.62
C SER A 31 7.92 -6.38 -4.52
N ALA A 32 8.09 -5.72 -5.66
CA ALA A 32 8.23 -4.27 -5.68
C ALA A 32 6.93 -3.71 -5.09
N VAL A 33 7.04 -3.10 -3.93
CA VAL A 33 5.94 -2.34 -3.35
C VAL A 33 5.74 -1.14 -4.26
N ALA A 34 4.55 -0.99 -4.82
CA ALA A 34 4.26 0.16 -5.69
C ALA A 34 4.39 1.45 -4.87
N ASP A 35 5.03 2.46 -5.45
CA ASP A 35 5.12 3.77 -4.84
C ASP A 35 3.72 4.36 -4.67
N ILE A 36 3.45 4.89 -3.46
CA ILE A 36 2.18 5.54 -3.19
C ILE A 36 2.11 6.84 -4.01
N PRO A 37 1.04 7.06 -4.77
CA PRO A 37 0.85 8.28 -5.53
C PRO A 37 0.95 9.54 -4.66
N VAL A 38 1.52 10.60 -5.21
CA VAL A 38 1.51 11.93 -4.60
C VAL A 38 0.29 12.69 -5.11
N GLY A 39 -0.52 13.21 -4.22
CA GLY A 39 -1.67 14.04 -4.52
C GLY A 39 -1.32 15.54 -4.61
N SER A 40 -2.34 16.37 -4.71
CA SER A 40 -2.19 17.85 -4.82
C SER A 40 -1.99 18.53 -3.46
N GLY A 41 -2.30 17.83 -2.37
CA GLY A 41 -2.36 18.39 -1.03
C GLY A 41 -3.56 19.32 -0.82
N PRO A 42 -3.66 19.96 0.35
CA PRO A 42 -4.74 20.92 0.61
C PRO A 42 -4.60 22.15 -0.29
N THR A 43 -5.58 22.33 -1.16
CA THR A 43 -5.69 23.42 -2.13
C THR A 43 -7.12 23.96 -2.14
N ASN A 44 -7.55 24.63 -3.22
CA ASN A 44 -8.96 24.89 -3.46
C ASN A 44 -9.63 23.57 -3.86
N TYR A 45 -10.41 23.01 -2.95
CA TYR A 45 -11.09 21.73 -3.17
C TYR A 45 -12.16 21.83 -4.26
N THR A 46 -12.19 20.84 -5.12
CA THR A 46 -13.23 20.60 -6.11
C THR A 46 -13.61 19.13 -6.08
N GLU A 47 -14.83 18.81 -6.51
CA GLU A 47 -15.27 17.43 -6.66
C GLU A 47 -14.34 16.66 -7.61
N GLN A 48 -13.79 15.55 -7.14
CA GLN A 48 -12.89 14.72 -7.91
C GLN A 48 -13.67 13.65 -8.68
N ALA A 49 -13.28 13.43 -9.93
CA ALA A 49 -13.83 12.36 -10.75
C ALA A 49 -13.54 10.99 -10.08
N GLN A 50 -14.56 10.17 -9.98
CA GLN A 50 -14.47 8.81 -9.43
C GLN A 50 -14.33 7.78 -10.57
N PRO A 51 -13.80 6.56 -10.29
CA PRO A 51 -13.83 5.47 -11.26
C PRO A 51 -15.26 5.18 -11.75
N PRO A 52 -15.43 4.61 -12.95
CA PRO A 52 -16.75 4.28 -13.46
C PRO A 52 -17.52 3.33 -12.53
N PRO A 53 -18.87 3.37 -12.53
CA PRO A 53 -19.69 2.48 -11.70
C PRO A 53 -19.36 1.00 -11.89
N GLY A 54 -19.21 0.27 -10.76
CA GLY A 54 -18.96 -1.17 -10.74
C GLY A 54 -17.57 -1.62 -11.18
N THR A 55 -16.59 -0.70 -11.28
CA THR A 55 -15.23 -1.05 -11.71
C THR A 55 -14.27 -1.33 -10.55
N CYS A 56 -14.63 -0.94 -9.32
CA CYS A 56 -13.83 -1.15 -8.13
C CYS A 56 -14.35 -2.33 -7.32
N HIS A 57 -13.45 -3.14 -6.74
CA HIS A 57 -13.82 -4.36 -6.02
C HIS A 57 -13.20 -4.37 -4.62
N TYR A 58 -14.04 -4.48 -3.60
CA TYR A 58 -13.56 -4.68 -2.24
C TYR A 58 -12.74 -5.97 -2.14
N ARG A 59 -11.71 -5.94 -1.32
CA ARG A 59 -10.96 -7.13 -0.89
C ARG A 59 -11.36 -7.47 0.55
N THR A 60 -11.05 -8.68 0.97
CA THR A 60 -11.22 -9.12 2.35
C THR A 60 -9.86 -9.42 2.95
N ALA A 61 -9.52 -8.78 4.07
CA ALA A 61 -8.33 -9.07 4.84
C ALA A 61 -8.40 -10.46 5.50
N ALA A 62 -7.27 -10.99 5.94
CA ALA A 62 -7.23 -12.25 6.70
C ALA A 62 -8.04 -12.18 8.02
N THR A 63 -8.25 -10.98 8.56
CA THR A 63 -9.07 -10.71 9.74
C THR A 63 -10.58 -10.74 9.47
N GLY A 64 -10.98 -10.79 8.20
CA GLY A 64 -12.38 -10.67 7.77
C GLY A 64 -12.83 -9.25 7.45
N GLU A 65 -12.02 -8.25 7.76
CA GLU A 65 -12.32 -6.83 7.51
C GLU A 65 -12.24 -6.49 6.01
N THR A 66 -12.94 -5.43 5.64
CA THR A 66 -12.96 -4.95 4.25
C THR A 66 -11.75 -4.07 3.94
N LEU A 67 -11.14 -4.30 2.80
CA LEU A 67 -10.06 -3.49 2.23
C LEU A 67 -10.50 -2.90 0.89
N PRO A 68 -10.02 -1.70 0.50
CA PRO A 68 -10.33 -1.14 -0.79
C PRO A 68 -9.63 -1.88 -1.93
N ASP A 69 -10.08 -1.60 -3.15
CA ASP A 69 -9.43 -2.03 -4.39
C ASP A 69 -8.12 -1.25 -4.60
N PRO A 70 -6.95 -1.89 -4.67
CA PRO A 70 -5.68 -1.19 -4.85
C PRO A 70 -5.53 -0.55 -6.24
N THR A 71 -6.37 -0.91 -7.20
CA THR A 71 -6.36 -0.28 -8.53
C THR A 71 -7.19 1.01 -8.56
N CYS A 72 -8.21 1.12 -7.72
CA CYS A 72 -9.05 2.31 -7.57
C CYS A 72 -8.53 3.22 -6.44
N THR A 73 -8.15 2.61 -5.32
CA THR A 73 -7.75 3.32 -4.11
C THR A 73 -6.40 2.78 -3.62
N PRO A 74 -5.29 3.05 -4.33
CA PRO A 74 -3.94 2.67 -3.89
C PRO A 74 -3.43 3.47 -2.70
N GLY A 75 -4.13 4.52 -2.31
CA GLY A 75 -3.68 5.58 -1.45
C GLY A 75 -3.10 6.77 -2.23
N ALA A 76 -3.07 7.94 -1.62
CA ALA A 76 -2.32 9.10 -2.11
C ALA A 76 -1.83 9.93 -0.92
N ILE A 77 -0.62 10.49 -1.02
CA ILE A 77 -0.01 11.29 0.04
C ILE A 77 -0.06 12.78 -0.25
N ASN A 78 -0.22 13.55 0.81
CA ASN A 78 -0.15 15.01 0.79
C ASN A 78 1.33 15.45 0.72
N PRO A 79 1.78 16.12 -0.35
CA PRO A 79 3.17 16.51 -0.53
C PRO A 79 3.70 17.50 0.53
N LYS A 80 2.81 18.12 1.32
CA LYS A 80 3.20 19.03 2.41
C LYS A 80 3.57 18.27 3.70
N VAL A 81 3.27 16.99 3.81
CA VAL A 81 3.57 16.15 4.97
C VAL A 81 4.77 15.28 4.65
N THR A 82 5.89 15.58 5.26
CA THR A 82 7.18 14.90 5.11
C THR A 82 7.79 14.70 6.49
N GLU A 83 8.80 13.85 6.62
CA GLU A 83 9.55 13.69 7.89
C GLU A 83 10.05 15.04 8.46
N ALA A 84 10.45 15.96 7.58
CA ALA A 84 10.94 17.28 7.98
C ALA A 84 9.84 18.23 8.45
N THR A 85 8.58 17.98 8.10
CA THR A 85 7.44 18.87 8.39
C THR A 85 6.46 18.30 9.41
N LEU A 86 6.76 17.16 10.04
CA LEU A 86 5.86 16.50 11.00
C LEU A 86 5.38 17.43 12.10
N ALA A 87 6.30 18.18 12.71
CA ALA A 87 5.99 19.11 13.82
C ALA A 87 5.04 20.24 13.41
N ASP A 88 5.11 20.70 12.17
CA ASP A 88 4.28 21.77 11.62
C ASP A 88 2.98 21.27 10.96
N THR A 89 2.89 19.96 10.77
CA THR A 89 1.77 19.30 10.08
C THR A 89 1.06 18.32 11.01
N ILE A 90 1.13 17.03 10.74
CA ILE A 90 0.32 16.02 11.42
C ILE A 90 0.55 15.92 12.92
N CYS A 91 1.74 16.26 13.42
CA CYS A 91 2.01 16.27 14.87
C CYS A 91 1.60 17.60 15.54
N ARG A 92 1.08 18.56 14.78
CA ARG A 92 0.52 19.80 15.29
C ARG A 92 -0.98 19.66 15.51
N THR A 93 -1.43 19.98 16.71
CA THR A 93 -2.87 19.96 17.04
C THR A 93 -3.69 20.81 16.07
N GLY A 94 -4.77 20.24 15.56
CA GLY A 94 -5.72 20.92 14.68
C GLY A 94 -5.34 20.91 13.19
N TYR A 95 -4.17 20.41 12.82
CA TYR A 95 -3.76 20.34 11.41
C TYR A 95 -4.75 19.57 10.54
N THR A 96 -5.09 18.33 10.90
CA THR A 96 -6.01 17.49 10.16
C THR A 96 -7.40 18.13 9.98
N LYS A 97 -7.89 18.83 11.01
CA LYS A 97 -9.14 19.59 10.92
C LYS A 97 -9.05 20.74 9.91
N SER A 98 -7.89 21.41 9.84
CA SER A 98 -7.69 22.58 8.97
C SER A 98 -7.60 22.23 7.48
N ILE A 99 -7.37 20.96 7.14
CA ILE A 99 -7.21 20.48 5.77
C ILE A 99 -8.34 19.57 5.28
N ARG A 100 -9.41 19.41 6.06
CA ARG A 100 -10.56 18.59 5.60
C ARG A 100 -11.33 19.31 4.48
N PRO A 101 -11.68 18.59 3.41
CA PRO A 101 -12.55 19.16 2.36
C PRO A 101 -13.92 19.52 2.90
N PRO A 102 -14.63 20.47 2.24
CA PRO A 102 -16.02 20.80 2.53
C PRO A 102 -16.95 19.58 2.35
N ARG A 103 -18.00 19.52 3.19
CA ARG A 103 -18.94 18.39 3.18
C ARG A 103 -19.77 18.25 1.91
N ASP A 104 -20.08 19.33 1.23
CA ASP A 104 -20.81 19.31 -0.03
C ASP A 104 -20.01 18.60 -1.13
N ILE A 105 -18.68 18.84 -1.19
CA ILE A 105 -17.75 18.14 -2.09
C ILE A 105 -17.70 16.66 -1.75
N THR A 106 -17.34 16.32 -0.52
CA THR A 106 -17.18 14.92 -0.10
C THR A 106 -18.48 14.12 -0.15
N ALA A 107 -19.64 14.74 0.03
CA ALA A 107 -20.92 14.05 -0.10
C ALA A 107 -21.26 13.70 -1.56
N ALA A 108 -20.86 14.53 -2.52
CA ALA A 108 -21.03 14.22 -3.94
C ALA A 108 -20.08 13.08 -4.35
N GLU A 109 -18.82 13.19 -3.95
CA GLU A 109 -17.79 12.16 -4.18
C GLU A 109 -18.15 10.81 -3.54
N LYS A 110 -18.66 10.80 -2.30
CA LYS A 110 -19.11 9.57 -1.63
C LYS A 110 -20.15 8.83 -2.45
N ARG A 111 -21.14 9.55 -3.03
CA ARG A 111 -22.17 8.92 -3.86
C ARG A 111 -21.60 8.32 -5.14
N ALA A 112 -20.70 9.02 -5.80
CA ALA A 112 -20.07 8.54 -7.02
C ALA A 112 -19.12 7.37 -6.75
N ASN A 113 -18.33 7.43 -5.67
CA ASN A 113 -17.43 6.35 -5.25
C ASN A 113 -18.21 5.09 -4.83
N ALA A 114 -19.34 5.25 -4.12
CA ALA A 114 -20.23 4.14 -3.80
C ALA A 114 -20.70 3.40 -5.05
N ALA A 115 -21.04 4.15 -6.12
CA ALA A 115 -21.38 3.53 -7.40
C ALA A 115 -20.18 2.81 -8.02
N SER A 116 -18.96 3.38 -7.93
CA SER A 116 -17.72 2.74 -8.41
C SER A 116 -17.48 1.39 -7.74
N TYR A 117 -17.68 1.31 -6.42
CA TYR A 117 -17.53 0.08 -5.63
C TYR A 117 -18.76 -0.83 -5.63
N GLY A 118 -19.86 -0.44 -6.27
CA GLY A 118 -21.11 -1.19 -6.23
C GLY A 118 -21.71 -1.30 -4.81
N TYR A 119 -21.43 -0.32 -3.94
CA TYR A 119 -21.97 -0.28 -2.58
C TYR A 119 -23.47 0.01 -2.61
N THR A 120 -24.27 -0.89 -2.02
CA THR A 120 -25.75 -0.82 -2.00
C THR A 120 -26.32 -0.65 -0.60
N GLY A 121 -25.47 -0.60 0.41
CA GLY A 121 -25.90 -0.38 1.81
C GLY A 121 -26.33 1.07 2.07
N PRO A 122 -26.96 1.33 3.22
CA PRO A 122 -27.27 2.70 3.64
C PRO A 122 -26.02 3.54 3.81
N PHE A 123 -26.05 4.78 3.38
CA PHE A 123 -24.89 5.69 3.57
C PHE A 123 -24.59 6.02 5.03
N THR A 124 -25.55 5.82 5.93
CA THR A 124 -25.34 5.89 7.39
C THR A 124 -24.45 4.77 7.92
N ASP A 125 -24.39 3.66 7.20
CA ASP A 125 -23.64 2.45 7.56
C ASP A 125 -22.35 2.35 6.75
N SER A 126 -21.82 3.50 6.31
CA SER A 126 -20.55 3.61 5.61
C SER A 126 -19.89 4.94 5.91
N GLU A 127 -18.56 4.96 5.83
CA GLU A 127 -17.75 6.17 5.87
C GLU A 127 -17.20 6.49 4.47
N TYR A 128 -17.01 7.77 4.14
CA TYR A 128 -16.16 8.17 3.02
C TYR A 128 -14.79 8.46 3.60
N ASP A 129 -13.99 7.43 3.59
CA ASP A 129 -12.78 7.35 4.39
C ASP A 129 -11.50 7.53 3.57
N HIS A 130 -10.47 8.07 4.21
CA HIS A 130 -9.12 8.19 3.67
C HIS A 130 -8.36 6.88 3.94
N LEU A 131 -7.98 6.13 2.90
CA LEU A 131 -7.16 4.92 3.07
C LEU A 131 -5.87 5.21 3.83
N ILE A 132 -5.13 6.24 3.42
CA ILE A 132 -4.07 6.83 4.22
C ILE A 132 -4.70 8.02 4.94
N PRO A 133 -4.86 7.96 6.27
CA PRO A 133 -5.59 8.98 7.01
C PRO A 133 -4.87 10.34 6.98
N LEU A 134 -5.62 11.40 7.19
CA LEU A 134 -5.06 12.75 7.27
C LEU A 134 -3.99 12.87 8.36
N GLU A 135 -4.14 12.12 9.44
CA GLU A 135 -3.17 12.11 10.55
C GLU A 135 -1.88 11.31 10.24
N LEU A 136 -1.84 10.60 9.11
CA LEU A 136 -0.63 10.02 8.53
C LEU A 136 -0.22 10.71 7.22
N GLY A 137 -0.72 11.91 6.96
CA GLY A 137 -0.35 12.69 5.79
C GLY A 137 -0.96 12.17 4.49
N GLY A 138 -2.11 11.50 4.53
CA GLY A 138 -2.90 11.19 3.35
C GLY A 138 -3.37 12.47 2.65
N ASP A 139 -3.52 12.42 1.33
CA ASP A 139 -4.08 13.54 0.58
C ASP A 139 -5.55 13.72 0.92
N PRO A 140 -5.97 14.96 1.23
CA PRO A 140 -7.33 15.21 1.73
C PRO A 140 -8.43 15.04 0.70
N ASN A 141 -8.15 15.15 -0.61
CA ASN A 141 -9.18 15.11 -1.64
C ASN A 141 -8.77 14.38 -2.93
N ASP A 142 -7.70 13.60 -2.91
CA ASP A 142 -7.34 12.75 -4.05
C ASP A 142 -8.25 11.53 -4.09
N ALA A 143 -8.98 11.31 -5.20
CA ALA A 143 -9.88 10.19 -5.36
C ALA A 143 -9.19 8.82 -5.16
N ARG A 144 -7.88 8.75 -5.38
CA ARG A 144 -7.06 7.54 -5.14
C ARG A 144 -6.82 7.25 -3.67
N ASN A 145 -7.13 8.20 -2.77
CA ASN A 145 -7.00 8.04 -1.32
C ASN A 145 -8.34 7.89 -0.60
N LEU A 146 -9.44 8.04 -1.30
CA LEU A 146 -10.77 8.07 -0.70
C LEU A 146 -11.63 6.91 -1.21
N TRP A 147 -12.37 6.26 -0.31
CA TRP A 147 -13.24 5.15 -0.64
C TRP A 147 -14.45 5.08 0.28
N VAL A 148 -15.53 4.49 -0.21
CA VAL A 148 -16.68 4.18 0.64
C VAL A 148 -16.34 2.93 1.45
N GLU A 149 -15.95 3.13 2.70
CA GLU A 149 -15.71 2.06 3.68
C GLU A 149 -17.03 1.58 4.25
N PRO A 150 -17.36 0.29 4.15
CA PRO A 150 -18.49 -0.29 4.84
C PRO A 150 -18.30 -0.26 6.36
N GLY A 151 -19.34 0.12 7.08
CA GLY A 151 -19.31 0.30 8.54
C GLY A 151 -19.49 1.77 8.92
N ALA A 152 -20.17 2.02 10.05
CA ALA A 152 -20.35 3.37 10.57
C ALA A 152 -19.11 3.84 11.34
N SER A 153 -18.83 5.15 11.32
CA SER A 153 -17.81 5.77 12.16
C SER A 153 -18.31 5.92 13.61
N PRO A 154 -17.50 5.64 14.64
CA PRO A 154 -16.13 5.15 14.53
C PRO A 154 -16.07 3.67 14.12
N ASN A 155 -15.03 3.31 13.37
CA ASN A 155 -14.79 1.95 12.91
C ASN A 155 -13.44 1.40 13.45
N PRO A 156 -13.11 0.11 13.25
CA PRO A 156 -11.86 -0.48 13.75
C PRO A 156 -10.59 0.20 13.20
N LYS A 157 -10.63 0.75 11.99
CA LYS A 157 -9.50 1.41 11.34
C LYS A 157 -9.07 2.69 12.07
N ASP A 158 -10.04 3.48 12.61
CA ASP A 158 -9.75 4.70 13.38
C ASP A 158 -8.74 4.46 14.52
N GLY A 159 -8.88 3.33 15.22
CA GLY A 159 -7.97 2.96 16.30
C GLY A 159 -6.57 2.61 15.84
N ILE A 160 -6.43 2.03 14.64
CA ILE A 160 -5.15 1.71 14.01
C ILE A 160 -4.45 3.00 13.57
N GLU A 161 -5.18 3.89 12.90
CA GLU A 161 -4.71 5.20 12.45
C GLU A 161 -4.09 6.00 13.60
N HIS A 162 -4.86 6.15 14.67
CA HIS A 162 -4.42 6.92 15.82
C HIS A 162 -3.15 6.36 16.47
N LYS A 163 -3.03 5.03 16.60
CA LYS A 163 -1.83 4.39 17.12
C LYS A 163 -0.62 4.58 16.22
N LEU A 164 -0.80 4.46 14.90
CA LEU A 164 0.28 4.73 13.94
C LEU A 164 0.72 6.19 13.99
N HIS A 165 -0.21 7.14 14.03
CA HIS A 165 0.06 8.55 14.18
C HIS A 165 0.90 8.85 15.45
N GLN A 166 0.50 8.28 16.60
CA GLN A 166 1.29 8.43 17.83
C GLN A 166 2.71 7.91 17.65
N ARG A 167 2.91 6.75 17.00
CA ARG A 167 4.24 6.16 16.77
C ARG A 167 5.09 7.01 15.81
N VAL A 168 4.49 7.58 14.77
CA VAL A 168 5.17 8.48 13.83
C VAL A 168 5.59 9.76 14.55
N CYS A 169 4.69 10.40 15.30
CA CYS A 169 5.01 11.63 16.04
C CYS A 169 5.99 11.41 17.20
N ALA A 170 6.08 10.19 17.73
CA ALA A 170 7.10 9.79 18.70
C ALA A 170 8.44 9.41 18.03
N GLY A 171 8.53 9.35 16.72
CA GLY A 171 9.73 8.95 15.97
C GLY A 171 10.08 7.46 16.11
N THR A 172 9.12 6.61 16.51
CA THR A 172 9.31 5.15 16.64
C THR A 172 9.00 4.36 15.37
N VAL A 173 8.30 5.01 14.43
CA VAL A 173 8.01 4.49 13.08
C VAL A 173 8.18 5.65 12.11
N SER A 174 8.81 5.43 10.96
CA SER A 174 8.89 6.47 9.93
C SER A 174 7.53 6.73 9.27
N LEU A 175 7.30 7.95 8.82
CA LEU A 175 6.07 8.32 8.11
C LEU A 175 5.84 7.41 6.90
N ALA A 176 6.88 7.21 6.08
CA ALA A 176 6.78 6.39 4.88
C ALA A 176 6.41 4.94 5.20
N ALA A 177 7.00 4.36 6.27
CA ALA A 177 6.67 2.99 6.68
C ALA A 177 5.22 2.87 7.17
N ALA A 178 4.72 3.85 7.93
CA ALA A 178 3.34 3.88 8.39
C ALA A 178 2.35 4.04 7.22
N GLN A 179 2.63 4.95 6.28
CA GLN A 179 1.83 5.15 5.06
C GLN A 179 1.75 3.89 4.22
N GLN A 180 2.90 3.24 3.99
CA GLN A 180 2.96 2.01 3.20
C GLN A 180 2.20 0.86 3.88
N ALA A 181 2.34 0.71 5.19
CA ALA A 181 1.67 -0.33 5.95
C ALA A 181 0.14 -0.19 5.88
N ILE A 182 -0.39 1.02 6.16
CA ILE A 182 -1.84 1.25 6.17
C ILE A 182 -2.46 1.17 4.77
N ALA A 183 -1.74 1.63 3.73
CA ALA A 183 -2.20 1.53 2.34
C ALA A 183 -2.25 0.09 1.84
N SER A 184 -1.34 -0.76 2.29
CA SER A 184 -1.27 -2.18 1.88
C SER A 184 -2.38 -3.01 2.52
N ASP A 185 -2.47 -2.95 3.85
CA ASP A 185 -3.47 -3.64 4.67
C ASP A 185 -3.57 -2.95 6.04
N TRP A 186 -4.59 -2.13 6.23
CA TRP A 186 -4.78 -1.39 7.46
C TRP A 186 -4.95 -2.31 8.68
N THR A 187 -5.47 -3.54 8.51
CA THR A 187 -5.73 -4.47 9.61
C THR A 187 -4.46 -4.99 10.27
N THR A 188 -3.35 -5.01 9.55
CA THR A 188 -2.03 -5.45 10.01
C THR A 188 -1.01 -4.33 10.15
N ALA A 189 -1.41 -3.08 9.88
CA ALA A 189 -0.50 -1.95 9.78
C ALA A 189 0.29 -1.64 11.07
N LEU A 190 -0.21 -2.04 12.24
CA LEU A 190 0.53 -1.89 13.51
C LEU A 190 1.75 -2.82 13.64
N ASN A 191 1.91 -3.80 12.75
CA ASN A 191 3.09 -4.68 12.75
C ASN A 191 4.34 -4.01 12.17
N VAL A 192 4.20 -2.79 11.62
CA VAL A 192 5.33 -2.00 11.12
C VAL A 192 6.30 -1.64 12.24
N ALA A 193 7.61 -1.80 11.97
CA ALA A 193 8.72 -1.50 12.89
C ALA A 193 9.41 -0.19 12.54
#